data_990daf060c9e207875f54af5e5f86667
#
_entry.id   990daf060c9e207875f54af5e5f86667
#
_cell.length_a   1.000
_cell.length_b   1.000
_cell.length_c   1.000
_cell.angle_alpha   90.00
_cell.angle_beta   90.00
_cell.angle_gamma   90.00
#
_symmetry.space_group_name_H-M   'P 1'
#
loop_
_entity.id
_entity.type
_entity.pdbx_description
1 polymer ?
#
loop_
_entity_poly.entity_id
_entity_poly.type
_entity_poly.pdbx_seq_one_letter_code
_entity_poly.pdbx_strand_id
1 'polypeptide(L)'
;MWVYNNWSSYDELSDNIPLTEELAMKELHEMIRLRKFGIHFDYYMMDAFWFAPDGGYRTWRKLNWPDGPDNWIAACKENGLLPGMWFGTNALVHINAAPQWKDSVGTSGWTMSLSEGGFLPDFMSVLQYWYDRGIRMFKFDFAYFDAATAETQKTMKPEEIRKRNETALRESLAKFRAKNPDVMLVAFNGFGGDVESTAGPFPFHNPVDLRWLTVFDSLYSGDPRPSDVPEMNFWRSMDIYSDHMVRRYEESGLPLERIDSTSFMIGNTGTIYYRKTNAWMGMLLLEVARGGWVNTIHGNLEFLDEAKARWFARVQKLYAPLEAEGRTKAFGGIPGDVEPYGFGSLDSTGAIYTVMNPTQSVEEIELPLLSRVQEPLGGGRVIFRDAGFVPEISGNKIKLGPGQLAAAGFGRYAGPEFDLGVEEDVQIPRSIALVEARFVSKGQNTIEATFTAPPKGDLRIIFQQRNSDGWITRSWPGGPPKGKSVGTVLKIRAEQNGKELPIATDYDRVIWSGLSWGAGEIRRGDFAEGQALTVQCSSAEKSPMKLEARVYSVEY
;
A
#
# COMPACT_ATOMS: atom_id res chain seq x y z
N MET A 1 2.11 7.85 15.91
CA MET A 1 2.26 6.49 16.48
C MET A 1 2.81 5.55 15.42
N TRP A 2 3.64 4.60 15.84
CA TRP A 2 4.30 3.66 14.95
C TRP A 2 3.79 2.26 15.22
N VAL A 3 3.20 1.66 14.21
CA VAL A 3 2.59 0.33 14.26
C VAL A 3 3.40 -0.62 13.38
N TYR A 4 3.85 -1.73 13.92
CA TYR A 4 4.22 -2.85 13.10
C TYR A 4 3.00 -3.76 12.92
N ASN A 5 2.65 -4.02 11.68
CA ASN A 5 1.58 -4.93 11.31
C ASN A 5 2.19 -6.12 10.56
N ASN A 6 1.98 -7.33 11.03
CA ASN A 6 2.59 -8.52 10.44
C ASN A 6 1.90 -9.01 9.14
N TRP A 7 0.93 -8.26 8.62
CA TRP A 7 0.38 -8.53 7.29
C TRP A 7 1.49 -8.50 6.23
N SER A 8 1.49 -9.50 5.35
CA SER A 8 2.54 -9.68 4.34
C SER A 8 3.96 -9.94 4.84
N SER A 9 4.16 -10.27 6.12
CA SER A 9 5.41 -10.89 6.56
C SER A 9 5.35 -12.41 6.37
N TYR A 10 6.45 -13.02 5.97
CA TYR A 10 6.57 -14.47 5.75
C TYR A 10 5.55 -15.09 4.79
N ASP A 11 5.03 -14.30 3.85
CA ASP A 11 4.02 -14.76 2.89
C ASP A 11 2.75 -15.36 3.52
N GLU A 12 2.30 -14.83 4.67
CA GLU A 12 1.12 -15.30 5.39
C GLU A 12 -0.18 -15.21 4.57
N LEU A 13 -0.16 -14.48 3.49
CA LEU A 13 -1.24 -14.49 2.48
C LEU A 13 -1.27 -15.78 1.68
N SER A 14 -0.23 -16.59 1.75
CA SER A 14 -0.21 -17.92 1.18
C SER A 14 -0.50 -18.94 2.27
N ASP A 15 -1.26 -20.00 1.95
CA ASP A 15 -1.52 -21.10 2.87
C ASP A 15 -0.25 -21.92 3.24
N ASN A 16 0.94 -21.50 2.79
CA ASN A 16 2.15 -22.31 2.93
C ASN A 16 3.04 -21.88 4.09
N ILE A 17 2.96 -20.62 4.51
CA ILE A 17 3.67 -20.15 5.71
C ILE A 17 2.60 -19.60 6.65
N PRO A 18 2.00 -20.45 7.48
CA PRO A 18 1.00 -20.01 8.43
C PRO A 18 1.65 -19.15 9.50
N LEU A 19 0.96 -18.10 9.92
CA LEU A 19 1.37 -17.27 11.05
C LEU A 19 1.39 -18.11 12.33
N THR A 20 2.58 -18.45 12.79
CA THR A 20 2.81 -19.21 14.02
C THR A 20 3.25 -18.30 15.15
N GLU A 21 3.11 -18.77 16.39
CA GLU A 21 3.69 -18.09 17.56
C GLU A 21 5.19 -17.83 17.38
N GLU A 22 5.93 -18.81 16.84
CA GLU A 22 7.38 -18.68 16.55
C GLU A 22 7.69 -17.51 15.62
N LEU A 23 6.95 -17.39 14.49
CA LEU A 23 7.13 -16.29 13.54
C LEU A 23 6.75 -14.94 14.16
N ALA A 24 5.66 -14.88 14.92
CA ALA A 24 5.24 -13.67 15.61
C ALA A 24 6.28 -13.23 16.66
N MET A 25 6.84 -14.17 17.40
CA MET A 25 7.91 -13.90 18.37
C MET A 25 9.22 -13.49 17.69
N LYS A 26 9.53 -14.07 16.51
CA LYS A 26 10.66 -13.63 15.69
C LYS A 26 10.56 -12.16 15.32
N GLU A 27 9.39 -11.70 14.82
CA GLU A 27 9.17 -10.29 14.51
C GLU A 27 9.27 -9.39 15.75
N LEU A 28 8.76 -9.85 16.89
CA LEU A 28 8.93 -9.12 18.16
C LEU A 28 10.43 -8.94 18.50
N HIS A 29 11.22 -9.97 18.33
CA HIS A 29 12.68 -9.89 18.54
C HIS A 29 13.35 -8.93 17.56
N GLU A 30 12.90 -8.88 16.31
CA GLU A 30 13.38 -7.91 15.33
C GLU A 30 13.00 -6.47 15.74
N MET A 31 11.79 -6.21 16.19
CA MET A 31 11.40 -4.91 16.75
C MET A 31 12.31 -4.50 17.91
N ILE A 32 12.63 -5.42 18.83
CA ILE A 32 13.52 -5.17 19.94
C ILE A 32 14.96 -4.92 19.45
N ARG A 33 15.41 -5.65 18.44
CA ARG A 33 16.72 -5.43 17.80
C ARG A 33 16.81 -4.03 17.20
N LEU A 34 15.78 -3.61 16.49
CA LEU A 34 15.72 -2.31 15.81
C LEU A 34 15.73 -1.13 16.79
N ARG A 35 15.18 -1.30 17.99
CA ARG A 35 15.26 -0.28 19.07
C ARG A 35 16.69 0.07 19.47
N LYS A 36 17.63 -0.88 19.39
CA LYS A 36 19.06 -0.64 19.68
C LYS A 36 19.68 0.40 18.73
N PHE A 37 19.06 0.59 17.56
CA PHE A 37 19.47 1.58 16.58
C PHE A 37 18.66 2.87 16.65
N GLY A 38 17.69 2.95 17.57
CA GLY A 38 16.87 4.14 17.82
C GLY A 38 15.51 4.14 17.17
N ILE A 39 15.09 3.04 16.51
CA ILE A 39 13.73 2.92 15.96
C ILE A 39 12.75 2.71 17.12
N HIS A 40 11.61 3.41 17.05
CA HIS A 40 10.52 3.30 18.00
C HIS A 40 9.31 2.64 17.36
N PHE A 41 8.66 1.73 18.12
CA PHE A 41 7.35 1.17 17.81
C PHE A 41 6.45 1.29 19.06
N ASP A 42 5.20 1.70 18.84
CA ASP A 42 4.17 1.78 19.88
C ASP A 42 3.33 0.50 19.94
N TYR A 43 2.97 -0.04 18.77
CA TYR A 43 2.08 -1.18 18.65
C TYR A 43 2.69 -2.32 17.84
N TYR A 44 2.30 -3.53 18.24
CA TYR A 44 2.44 -4.73 17.41
C TYR A 44 1.05 -5.26 17.06
N MET A 45 0.63 -5.11 15.81
CA MET A 45 -0.66 -5.57 15.28
C MET A 45 -0.53 -7.00 14.76
N MET A 46 -1.29 -7.92 15.39
CA MET A 46 -1.52 -9.27 14.88
C MET A 46 -2.63 -9.23 13.85
N ASP A 47 -2.28 -9.41 12.59
CA ASP A 47 -3.25 -9.36 11.49
C ASP A 47 -4.04 -10.66 11.35
N ALA A 48 -4.79 -10.83 10.26
CA ALA A 48 -5.71 -11.95 10.01
C ALA A 48 -5.09 -13.33 10.24
N PHE A 49 -5.97 -14.35 10.33
CA PHE A 49 -5.64 -15.78 10.47
C PHE A 49 -5.15 -16.27 11.85
N TRP A 50 -5.08 -15.42 12.87
CA TRP A 50 -4.78 -15.85 14.24
C TRP A 50 -5.90 -16.73 14.84
N PHE A 51 -7.16 -16.51 14.48
CA PHE A 51 -8.35 -17.07 15.08
C PHE A 51 -8.64 -18.51 14.61
N ALA A 52 -9.22 -19.31 15.51
CA ALA A 52 -9.78 -20.61 15.15
C ALA A 52 -11.07 -20.43 14.34
N PRO A 53 -11.27 -21.20 13.24
CA PRO A 53 -12.45 -21.04 12.38
C PRO A 53 -13.80 -21.16 13.11
N ASP A 54 -13.89 -21.99 14.14
CA ASP A 54 -15.12 -22.24 14.90
C ASP A 54 -15.17 -21.51 16.25
N GLY A 55 -14.20 -20.63 16.51
CA GLY A 55 -13.97 -20.04 17.83
C GLY A 55 -14.69 -18.71 18.09
N GLY A 56 -15.44 -18.17 17.14
CA GLY A 56 -16.15 -16.89 17.31
C GLY A 56 -15.23 -15.74 17.73
N TYR A 57 -14.01 -15.70 17.24
CA TYR A 57 -12.93 -14.76 17.63
C TYR A 57 -12.52 -14.83 19.12
N ARG A 58 -12.83 -15.90 19.84
CA ARG A 58 -12.39 -16.08 21.23
C ARG A 58 -11.18 -16.98 21.40
N THR A 59 -10.92 -17.83 20.40
CA THR A 59 -9.85 -18.82 20.46
C THR A 59 -8.92 -18.70 19.28
N TRP A 60 -7.64 -18.93 19.55
CA TRP A 60 -6.59 -18.94 18.54
C TRP A 60 -6.45 -20.32 17.90
N ARG A 61 -5.90 -20.37 16.70
CA ARG A 61 -5.65 -21.64 16.00
C ARG A 61 -4.64 -22.48 16.77
N LYS A 62 -5.08 -23.55 17.40
CA LYS A 62 -4.21 -24.39 18.24
C LYS A 62 -3.02 -25.00 17.49
N LEU A 63 -3.16 -25.26 16.18
CA LEU A 63 -2.05 -25.78 15.37
C LEU A 63 -0.88 -24.79 15.30
N ASN A 64 -1.16 -23.51 15.25
CA ASN A 64 -0.17 -22.44 15.09
C ASN A 64 0.19 -21.81 16.44
N TRP A 65 -0.71 -21.86 17.41
CA TRP A 65 -0.65 -21.25 18.73
C TRP A 65 -1.14 -22.23 19.77
N PRO A 66 -0.32 -23.26 20.14
CA PRO A 66 -0.74 -24.35 21.03
C PRO A 66 -1.27 -23.85 22.37
N ASP A 67 -0.59 -22.85 22.93
CA ASP A 67 -0.88 -22.30 24.26
C ASP A 67 -1.68 -20.97 24.19
N GLY A 68 -2.11 -20.58 22.99
CA GLY A 68 -2.79 -19.31 22.75
C GLY A 68 -1.86 -18.09 22.74
N PRO A 69 -2.39 -16.86 22.84
CA PRO A 69 -1.60 -15.64 22.64
C PRO A 69 -0.92 -15.10 23.90
N ASP A 70 -1.07 -15.72 25.05
CA ASP A 70 -0.68 -15.13 26.35
C ASP A 70 0.81 -14.81 26.43
N ASN A 71 1.66 -15.69 25.88
CA ASN A 71 3.12 -15.44 25.82
C ASN A 71 3.44 -14.21 24.96
N TRP A 72 2.80 -14.08 23.80
CA TRP A 72 3.00 -12.94 22.91
C TRP A 72 2.49 -11.63 23.55
N ILE A 73 1.29 -11.64 24.17
CA ILE A 73 0.73 -10.48 24.87
C ILE A 73 1.68 -10.04 26.02
N ALA A 74 2.14 -11.00 26.82
CA ALA A 74 3.07 -10.74 27.91
C ALA A 74 4.39 -10.16 27.40
N ALA A 75 4.97 -10.75 26.35
CA ALA A 75 6.22 -10.29 25.75
C ALA A 75 6.08 -8.89 25.12
N CYS A 76 4.96 -8.55 24.49
CA CYS A 76 4.69 -7.19 24.04
C CYS A 76 4.72 -6.22 25.23
N LYS A 77 3.99 -6.52 26.29
CA LYS A 77 3.91 -5.68 27.49
C LYS A 77 5.27 -5.49 28.17
N GLU A 78 6.03 -6.56 28.34
CA GLU A 78 7.37 -6.53 28.93
C GLU A 78 8.33 -5.63 28.14
N ASN A 79 8.13 -5.55 26.83
CA ASN A 79 8.90 -4.71 25.93
C ASN A 79 8.27 -3.34 25.67
N GLY A 80 7.22 -2.95 26.42
CA GLY A 80 6.57 -1.64 26.28
C GLY A 80 5.87 -1.45 24.93
N LEU A 81 5.40 -2.54 24.32
CA LEU A 81 4.58 -2.54 23.12
C LEU A 81 3.12 -2.80 23.48
N LEU A 82 2.23 -2.12 22.81
CA LEU A 82 0.79 -2.35 22.93
C LEU A 82 0.35 -3.36 21.86
N PRO A 83 -0.20 -4.53 22.25
CA PRO A 83 -0.65 -5.50 21.28
C PRO A 83 -1.97 -5.06 20.62
N GLY A 84 -2.07 -5.31 19.31
CA GLY A 84 -3.26 -5.08 18.51
C GLY A 84 -3.74 -6.37 17.83
N MET A 85 -5.01 -6.43 17.45
CA MET A 85 -5.61 -7.59 16.78
C MET A 85 -6.55 -7.18 15.65
N TRP A 86 -6.52 -7.97 14.58
CA TRP A 86 -7.41 -7.86 13.44
C TRP A 86 -8.73 -8.62 13.65
N PHE A 87 -9.82 -8.06 13.12
CA PHE A 87 -11.14 -8.70 13.08
C PHE A 87 -11.82 -8.45 11.74
N GLY A 88 -12.44 -9.47 11.16
CA GLY A 88 -13.44 -9.27 10.12
C GLY A 88 -14.68 -8.65 10.76
N THR A 89 -15.07 -7.46 10.31
CA THR A 89 -16.15 -6.69 10.96
C THR A 89 -17.46 -7.45 10.99
N ASN A 90 -17.92 -7.93 9.84
CA ASN A 90 -19.12 -8.77 9.74
C ASN A 90 -19.07 -9.73 8.54
N ALA A 91 -17.90 -9.97 7.99
CA ALA A 91 -17.69 -11.00 6.97
C ALA A 91 -17.10 -12.27 7.59
N LEU A 92 -17.58 -13.42 7.13
CA LEU A 92 -17.10 -14.74 7.53
C LEU A 92 -15.84 -15.12 6.73
N VAL A 93 -14.80 -14.30 6.83
CA VAL A 93 -13.53 -14.54 6.14
C VAL A 93 -12.71 -15.56 6.94
N HIS A 94 -12.62 -16.78 6.41
CA HIS A 94 -11.92 -17.91 7.06
C HIS A 94 -12.41 -18.25 8.49
N ILE A 95 -13.60 -17.78 8.87
CA ILE A 95 -14.27 -18.11 10.12
C ILE A 95 -15.69 -18.61 9.83
N ASN A 96 -16.15 -19.56 10.61
CA ASN A 96 -17.53 -20.04 10.54
C ASN A 96 -18.44 -19.21 11.45
N ALA A 97 -19.71 -19.11 11.10
CA ALA A 97 -20.69 -18.51 11.99
C ALA A 97 -20.78 -19.31 13.29
N ALA A 98 -20.48 -18.68 14.42
CA ALA A 98 -20.67 -19.30 15.73
C ALA A 98 -22.18 -19.61 15.96
N PRO A 99 -22.53 -20.62 16.77
CA PRO A 99 -23.93 -20.96 16.99
C PRO A 99 -24.83 -19.80 17.39
N GLN A 100 -24.34 -18.91 18.23
CA GLN A 100 -25.06 -17.71 18.69
C GLN A 100 -25.20 -16.64 17.60
N TRP A 101 -24.49 -16.74 16.46
CA TRP A 101 -24.55 -15.80 15.33
C TRP A 101 -25.54 -16.24 14.25
N LYS A 102 -26.12 -17.44 14.39
CA LYS A 102 -26.92 -18.09 13.35
C LYS A 102 -28.04 -17.19 12.79
N ASP A 103 -28.74 -16.48 13.68
CA ASP A 103 -29.87 -15.62 13.29
C ASP A 103 -29.43 -14.28 12.66
N SER A 104 -28.14 -14.00 12.69
CA SER A 104 -27.54 -12.81 12.03
C SER A 104 -26.99 -13.11 10.64
N VAL A 105 -26.90 -14.40 10.24
CA VAL A 105 -26.34 -14.76 8.93
C VAL A 105 -27.19 -14.17 7.82
N GLY A 106 -26.56 -13.36 6.99
CA GLY A 106 -27.20 -12.72 5.85
C GLY A 106 -27.53 -13.72 4.73
N THR A 107 -28.39 -13.30 3.82
CA THR A 107 -28.82 -14.12 2.67
C THR A 107 -27.68 -14.50 1.72
N SER A 108 -26.55 -13.78 1.77
CA SER A 108 -25.31 -14.14 1.06
C SER A 108 -24.65 -15.41 1.60
N GLY A 109 -24.93 -15.78 2.85
CA GLY A 109 -24.32 -16.91 3.57
C GLY A 109 -22.93 -16.63 4.15
N TRP A 110 -22.30 -15.50 3.84
CA TRP A 110 -20.92 -15.16 4.25
C TRP A 110 -20.78 -13.79 4.96
N THR A 111 -21.88 -13.06 5.12
CA THR A 111 -21.91 -11.80 5.87
C THR A 111 -22.93 -11.87 7.00
N MET A 112 -22.73 -11.05 8.02
CA MET A 112 -23.56 -10.99 9.21
C MET A 112 -24.32 -9.67 9.28
N SER A 113 -25.63 -9.68 9.53
CA SER A 113 -26.36 -8.47 9.89
C SER A 113 -25.84 -7.92 11.21
N LEU A 114 -25.58 -6.62 11.24
CA LEU A 114 -25.12 -5.90 12.44
C LEU A 114 -26.30 -5.38 13.27
N SER A 115 -27.47 -5.30 12.67
CA SER A 115 -28.68 -4.78 13.32
C SER A 115 -29.63 -5.84 13.84
N GLU A 116 -29.42 -7.12 13.49
CA GLU A 116 -30.30 -8.22 13.84
C GLU A 116 -29.56 -9.48 14.27
N GLY A 117 -30.27 -10.33 15.02
CA GLY A 117 -29.72 -11.56 15.60
C GLY A 117 -28.72 -11.25 16.73
N GLY A 118 -27.87 -12.22 17.04
CA GLY A 118 -26.95 -12.18 18.17
C GLY A 118 -25.50 -11.77 17.85
N PHE A 119 -25.16 -11.52 16.59
CA PHE A 119 -23.77 -11.29 16.19
C PHE A 119 -23.15 -10.05 16.85
N LEU A 120 -23.72 -8.87 16.63
CA LEU A 120 -23.08 -7.62 17.09
C LEU A 120 -22.91 -7.56 18.63
N PRO A 121 -23.91 -7.92 19.45
CA PRO A 121 -23.72 -7.97 20.91
C PRO A 121 -22.63 -8.94 21.34
N ASP A 122 -22.55 -10.13 20.71
CA ASP A 122 -21.51 -11.11 21.01
C ASP A 122 -20.14 -10.63 20.54
N PHE A 123 -20.05 -10.06 19.34
CA PHE A 123 -18.82 -9.46 18.81
C PHE A 123 -18.28 -8.35 19.72
N MET A 124 -19.13 -7.47 20.22
CA MET A 124 -18.73 -6.43 21.19
C MET A 124 -18.23 -7.04 22.50
N SER A 125 -18.79 -8.18 22.93
CA SER A 125 -18.30 -8.90 24.11
C SER A 125 -16.93 -9.55 23.86
N VAL A 126 -16.64 -9.97 22.61
CA VAL A 126 -15.32 -10.46 22.20
C VAL A 126 -14.27 -9.34 22.24
N LEU A 127 -14.61 -8.15 21.72
CA LEU A 127 -13.69 -7.00 21.79
C LEU A 127 -13.37 -6.65 23.25
N GLN A 128 -14.38 -6.63 24.12
CA GLN A 128 -14.17 -6.37 25.55
C GLN A 128 -13.30 -7.45 26.21
N TYR A 129 -13.54 -8.74 25.88
CA TYR A 129 -12.73 -9.84 26.39
C TYR A 129 -11.23 -9.67 26.05
N TRP A 130 -10.91 -9.28 24.81
CA TRP A 130 -9.52 -9.06 24.38
C TRP A 130 -8.93 -7.78 24.98
N TYR A 131 -9.72 -6.70 25.09
CA TYR A 131 -9.31 -5.49 25.77
C TYR A 131 -8.92 -5.77 27.23
N ASP A 132 -9.73 -6.54 27.96
CA ASP A 132 -9.47 -6.90 29.36
C ASP A 132 -8.19 -7.77 29.51
N ARG A 133 -7.79 -8.48 28.45
CA ARG A 133 -6.53 -9.24 28.36
C ARG A 133 -5.33 -8.43 27.88
N GLY A 134 -5.49 -7.16 27.61
CA GLY A 134 -4.40 -6.24 27.29
C GLY A 134 -4.30 -5.77 25.85
N ILE A 135 -5.18 -6.20 24.96
CA ILE A 135 -5.24 -5.67 23.60
C ILE A 135 -5.67 -4.20 23.64
N ARG A 136 -4.98 -3.35 22.90
CA ARG A 136 -5.21 -1.89 22.89
C ARG A 136 -5.50 -1.33 21.51
N MET A 137 -5.26 -2.09 20.44
CA MET A 137 -5.60 -1.68 19.08
C MET A 137 -6.47 -2.74 18.42
N PHE A 138 -7.56 -2.33 17.78
CA PHE A 138 -8.50 -3.20 17.09
C PHE A 138 -8.63 -2.74 15.65
N LYS A 139 -8.21 -3.60 14.71
CA LYS A 139 -8.33 -3.40 13.27
C LYS A 139 -9.63 -4.06 12.80
N PHE A 140 -10.51 -3.26 12.19
CA PHE A 140 -11.77 -3.70 11.63
C PHE A 140 -11.66 -3.78 10.11
N ASP A 141 -11.82 -4.95 9.57
CA ASP A 141 -11.73 -5.21 8.14
C ASP A 141 -13.02 -5.85 7.61
N PHE A 142 -13.24 -5.80 6.30
CA PHE A 142 -14.37 -6.44 5.63
C PHE A 142 -15.74 -6.08 6.23
N ALA A 143 -16.08 -4.79 6.22
CA ALA A 143 -17.40 -4.31 6.62
C ALA A 143 -18.37 -4.31 5.43
N TYR A 144 -19.49 -5.02 5.58
CA TYR A 144 -20.53 -5.14 4.56
C TYR A 144 -21.87 -4.70 5.14
N PHE A 145 -22.21 -3.44 4.98
CA PHE A 145 -23.40 -2.86 5.59
C PHE A 145 -24.70 -3.24 4.88
N ASP A 146 -24.63 -3.81 3.68
CA ASP A 146 -25.79 -4.35 2.95
C ASP A 146 -26.20 -5.76 3.42
N ALA A 147 -25.50 -6.31 4.42
CA ALA A 147 -25.82 -7.61 4.97
C ALA A 147 -27.24 -7.65 5.55
N ALA A 148 -28.10 -8.45 4.94
CA ALA A 148 -29.51 -8.57 5.28
C ALA A 148 -29.88 -10.01 5.65
N THR A 149 -30.62 -10.20 6.72
CA THR A 149 -31.28 -11.48 7.00
C THR A 149 -32.43 -11.72 6.02
N ALA A 150 -32.92 -12.94 5.93
CA ALA A 150 -34.06 -13.25 5.06
C ALA A 150 -35.34 -12.45 5.43
N GLU A 151 -35.46 -12.03 6.69
CA GLU A 151 -36.59 -11.24 7.16
C GLU A 151 -36.41 -9.75 6.79
N THR A 152 -35.26 -9.17 7.06
CA THR A 152 -34.98 -7.76 6.70
C THR A 152 -35.03 -7.54 5.20
N GLN A 153 -34.55 -8.48 4.40
CA GLN A 153 -34.58 -8.36 2.95
C GLN A 153 -36.02 -8.31 2.38
N LYS A 154 -36.98 -8.94 3.07
CA LYS A 154 -38.40 -8.92 2.66
C LYS A 154 -39.12 -7.63 3.07
N THR A 155 -38.70 -7.01 4.15
CA THR A 155 -39.46 -5.96 4.85
C THR A 155 -38.86 -4.57 4.68
N MET A 156 -37.58 -4.46 4.26
CA MET A 156 -36.83 -3.20 4.19
C MET A 156 -36.22 -2.98 2.82
N LYS A 157 -36.00 -1.70 2.50
CA LYS A 157 -35.21 -1.30 1.34
C LYS A 157 -33.70 -1.44 1.64
N PRO A 158 -32.86 -1.66 0.62
CA PRO A 158 -31.39 -1.78 0.80
C PRO A 158 -30.77 -0.63 1.58
N GLU A 159 -31.20 0.61 1.32
CA GLU A 159 -30.66 1.80 2.00
C GLU A 159 -31.04 1.84 3.49
N GLU A 160 -32.19 1.32 3.86
CA GLU A 160 -32.63 1.20 5.26
C GLU A 160 -31.82 0.13 6.00
N ILE A 161 -31.54 -1.00 5.33
CA ILE A 161 -30.70 -2.08 5.86
C ILE A 161 -29.29 -1.55 6.12
N ARG A 162 -28.67 -0.90 5.10
CA ARG A 162 -27.36 -0.28 5.23
C ARG A 162 -27.30 0.70 6.40
N LYS A 163 -28.22 1.65 6.45
CA LYS A 163 -28.29 2.66 7.52
C LYS A 163 -28.45 2.04 8.91
N ARG A 164 -29.24 0.98 9.06
CA ARG A 164 -29.41 0.30 10.34
C ARG A 164 -28.13 -0.40 10.78
N ASN A 165 -27.48 -1.13 9.87
CA ASN A 165 -26.21 -1.81 10.16
C ASN A 165 -25.11 -0.80 10.54
N GLU A 166 -24.93 0.28 9.76
CA GLU A 166 -23.98 1.36 10.07
C GLU A 166 -24.24 2.00 11.44
N THR A 167 -25.51 2.30 11.73
CA THR A 167 -25.91 2.93 13.00
C THR A 167 -25.64 1.99 14.18
N ALA A 168 -26.02 0.72 14.06
CA ALA A 168 -25.84 -0.26 15.12
C ALA A 168 -24.35 -0.45 15.48
N LEU A 169 -23.49 -0.56 14.46
CA LEU A 169 -22.05 -0.69 14.69
C LEU A 169 -21.47 0.57 15.32
N ARG A 170 -21.76 1.76 14.74
CA ARG A 170 -21.23 3.02 15.23
C ARG A 170 -21.61 3.30 16.68
N GLU A 171 -22.86 3.08 17.05
CA GLU A 171 -23.32 3.24 18.44
C GLU A 171 -22.65 2.24 19.39
N SER A 172 -22.47 1.00 18.97
CA SER A 172 -21.81 -0.03 19.76
C SER A 172 -20.33 0.29 19.98
N LEU A 173 -19.62 0.72 18.93
CA LEU A 173 -18.23 1.16 19.04
C LEU A 173 -18.08 2.42 19.88
N ALA A 174 -19.01 3.38 19.78
CA ALA A 174 -19.00 4.56 20.64
C ALA A 174 -19.13 4.19 22.13
N LYS A 175 -20.02 3.26 22.48
CA LYS A 175 -20.13 2.73 23.83
C LYS A 175 -18.88 2.00 24.29
N PHE A 176 -18.28 1.20 23.41
CA PHE A 176 -17.03 0.49 23.71
C PHE A 176 -15.89 1.45 23.98
N ARG A 177 -15.71 2.50 23.14
CA ARG A 177 -14.71 3.55 23.33
C ARG A 177 -14.94 4.36 24.61
N ALA A 178 -16.18 4.72 24.91
CA ALA A 178 -16.50 5.44 26.13
C ALA A 178 -16.14 4.66 27.40
N LYS A 179 -16.27 3.33 27.36
CA LYS A 179 -15.88 2.44 28.46
C LYS A 179 -14.35 2.24 28.52
N ASN A 180 -13.67 2.28 27.38
CA ASN A 180 -12.26 1.93 27.19
C ASN A 180 -11.54 3.09 26.48
N PRO A 181 -11.26 4.22 27.16
CA PRO A 181 -10.82 5.46 26.51
C PRO A 181 -9.40 5.42 25.92
N ASP A 182 -8.57 4.45 26.31
CA ASP A 182 -7.22 4.22 25.80
C ASP A 182 -7.17 3.23 24.62
N VAL A 183 -8.34 2.83 24.10
CA VAL A 183 -8.42 1.94 22.94
C VAL A 183 -8.18 2.70 21.65
N MET A 184 -7.43 2.09 20.74
CA MET A 184 -7.27 2.53 19.36
C MET A 184 -8.13 1.68 18.44
N LEU A 185 -8.97 2.31 17.64
CA LEU A 185 -9.85 1.67 16.67
C LEU A 185 -9.47 2.15 15.27
N VAL A 186 -9.11 1.23 14.39
CA VAL A 186 -8.73 1.53 13.01
C VAL A 186 -9.66 0.80 12.04
N ALA A 187 -10.23 1.56 11.11
CA ALA A 187 -11.14 1.04 10.10
C ALA A 187 -10.37 0.71 8.82
N PHE A 188 -10.54 -0.50 8.32
CA PHE A 188 -9.98 -0.96 7.06
C PHE A 188 -11.06 -1.07 5.98
N ASN A 189 -11.04 -2.13 5.18
CA ASN A 189 -11.93 -2.25 4.02
C ASN A 189 -13.41 -2.23 4.39
N GLY A 190 -14.19 -1.44 3.64
CA GLY A 190 -15.65 -1.33 3.74
C GLY A 190 -16.17 -0.07 4.46
N PHE A 191 -15.31 0.74 5.08
CA PHE A 191 -15.74 1.95 5.80
C PHE A 191 -15.60 3.24 4.99
N GLY A 192 -14.74 3.28 4.02
CA GLY A 192 -14.49 4.47 3.20
C GLY A 192 -14.94 4.32 1.75
N GLY A 193 -15.54 3.20 1.41
CA GLY A 193 -15.96 2.91 0.06
C GLY A 193 -16.14 1.42 -0.18
N ASP A 194 -16.29 1.01 -1.42
CA ASP A 194 -16.37 -0.38 -1.79
C ASP A 194 -14.97 -1.01 -1.77
N VAL A 195 -14.80 -2.09 -1.01
CA VAL A 195 -13.55 -2.88 -0.96
C VAL A 195 -13.08 -3.29 -2.35
N GLU A 196 -14.01 -3.63 -3.23
CA GLU A 196 -13.70 -4.07 -4.59
C GLU A 196 -13.33 -2.92 -5.53
N SER A 197 -13.62 -1.67 -5.15
CA SER A 197 -13.27 -0.51 -5.97
C SER A 197 -11.76 -0.35 -6.18
N THR A 198 -10.94 -0.87 -5.28
CA THR A 198 -9.48 -0.94 -5.46
C THR A 198 -9.07 -1.91 -6.59
N ALA A 199 -9.97 -2.77 -7.06
CA ALA A 199 -9.77 -3.65 -8.22
C ALA A 199 -10.34 -3.08 -9.52
N GLY A 200 -11.09 -1.99 -9.46
CA GLY A 200 -11.75 -1.33 -10.58
C GLY A 200 -10.85 -0.35 -11.34
N PRO A 201 -11.39 0.27 -12.39
CA PRO A 201 -10.66 1.30 -13.12
C PRO A 201 -10.53 2.57 -12.29
N PHE A 202 -9.48 3.31 -12.56
CA PHE A 202 -9.37 4.70 -12.13
C PHE A 202 -10.40 5.60 -12.85
N PRO A 203 -10.87 6.65 -12.18
CA PRO A 203 -10.62 7.05 -10.80
C PRO A 203 -11.46 6.26 -9.79
N PHE A 204 -11.02 6.25 -8.53
CA PHE A 204 -11.75 5.74 -7.39
C PHE A 204 -13.02 6.57 -7.15
N HIS A 205 -14.19 5.95 -7.05
CA HIS A 205 -15.46 6.66 -7.10
C HIS A 205 -16.25 6.72 -5.79
N ASN A 206 -15.88 5.92 -4.79
CA ASN A 206 -16.71 5.85 -3.60
C ASN A 206 -16.32 6.95 -2.60
N PRO A 207 -17.28 7.77 -2.16
CA PRO A 207 -17.01 8.81 -1.19
C PRO A 207 -16.70 8.22 0.18
N VAL A 208 -15.76 8.84 0.86
CA VAL A 208 -15.46 8.54 2.27
C VAL A 208 -16.63 8.98 3.15
N ASP A 209 -17.01 8.12 4.09
CA ASP A 209 -18.00 8.49 5.10
C ASP A 209 -17.32 9.02 6.36
N LEU A 210 -17.25 10.35 6.47
CA LEU A 210 -16.61 11.04 7.61
C LEU A 210 -17.29 10.75 8.97
N ARG A 211 -18.52 10.24 8.97
CA ARG A 211 -19.21 9.87 10.23
C ARG A 211 -18.46 8.78 10.99
N TRP A 212 -17.66 7.95 10.30
CA TRP A 212 -16.84 6.94 10.96
C TRP A 212 -15.73 7.52 11.83
N LEU A 213 -15.26 8.75 11.55
CA LEU A 213 -14.26 9.43 12.39
C LEU A 213 -14.77 9.75 13.80
N THR A 214 -16.07 9.61 14.08
CA THR A 214 -16.61 9.73 15.44
C THR A 214 -16.25 8.54 16.33
N VAL A 215 -15.86 7.42 15.74
CA VAL A 215 -15.55 6.18 16.47
C VAL A 215 -14.19 5.58 16.10
N PHE A 216 -13.69 5.79 14.89
CA PHE A 216 -12.37 5.32 14.48
C PHE A 216 -11.31 6.42 14.56
N ASP A 217 -10.09 6.05 14.89
CA ASP A 217 -8.93 6.94 14.93
C ASP A 217 -8.36 7.20 13.54
N SER A 218 -8.44 6.19 12.66
CA SER A 218 -8.06 6.31 11.25
C SER A 218 -8.97 5.51 10.33
N LEU A 219 -9.01 5.92 9.06
CA LEU A 219 -9.66 5.19 7.97
C LEU A 219 -8.62 4.78 6.94
N TYR A 220 -8.72 3.55 6.49
CA TYR A 220 -7.81 2.97 5.51
C TYR A 220 -8.11 3.45 4.10
N SER A 221 -7.07 3.84 3.37
CA SER A 221 -7.19 4.35 2.00
C SER A 221 -7.36 3.27 0.91
N GLY A 222 -7.36 2.01 1.29
CA GLY A 222 -7.51 0.89 0.35
C GLY A 222 -6.19 0.18 0.05
N ASP A 223 -6.29 -1.06 -0.42
CA ASP A 223 -5.12 -1.90 -0.72
C ASP A 223 -4.35 -1.36 -1.93
N PRO A 224 -3.06 -1.05 -1.80
CA PRO A 224 -2.24 -0.66 -2.93
C PRO A 224 -2.05 -1.84 -3.86
N ARG A 225 -2.36 -1.63 -5.15
CA ARG A 225 -2.31 -2.67 -6.16
C ARG A 225 -1.46 -2.23 -7.34
N PRO A 226 -0.24 -2.75 -7.45
CA PRO A 226 0.70 -2.36 -8.51
C PRO A 226 0.13 -2.52 -9.92
N SER A 227 -0.82 -3.45 -10.10
CA SER A 227 -1.49 -3.68 -11.37
C SER A 227 -2.29 -2.49 -11.89
N ASP A 228 -2.62 -1.54 -11.04
CA ASP A 228 -3.52 -0.44 -11.41
C ASP A 228 -2.75 0.80 -11.92
N VAL A 229 -1.45 0.87 -11.64
CA VAL A 229 -0.56 1.96 -12.09
C VAL A 229 0.78 1.42 -12.64
N PRO A 230 0.77 0.67 -13.75
CA PRO A 230 1.94 -0.07 -14.22
C PRO A 230 3.15 0.80 -14.54
N GLU A 231 2.95 1.99 -15.10
CA GLU A 231 4.04 2.89 -15.47
C GLU A 231 4.75 3.46 -14.22
N MET A 232 3.99 3.68 -13.15
CA MET A 232 4.55 4.13 -11.88
C MET A 232 5.35 3.02 -11.20
N ASN A 233 4.79 1.83 -11.13
CA ASN A 233 5.45 0.67 -10.50
C ASN A 233 6.68 0.18 -11.27
N PHE A 234 6.84 0.60 -12.50
CA PHE A 234 8.03 0.31 -13.27
C PHE A 234 9.29 0.99 -12.71
N TRP A 235 9.17 2.23 -12.25
CA TRP A 235 10.28 3.01 -11.68
C TRP A 235 10.47 2.75 -10.19
N ARG A 236 9.34 2.57 -9.50
CA ARG A 236 9.28 2.48 -8.05
C ARG A 236 8.50 1.25 -7.63
N SER A 237 8.32 1.09 -6.32
CA SER A 237 7.49 0.05 -5.73
C SER A 237 6.01 0.49 -5.72
N MET A 238 5.25 0.12 -4.72
CA MET A 238 3.82 0.43 -4.62
C MET A 238 3.49 1.75 -3.91
N ASP A 239 4.51 2.48 -3.50
CA ASP A 239 4.39 3.75 -2.78
C ASP A 239 3.50 4.77 -3.51
N ILE A 240 3.66 4.90 -4.82
CA ILE A 240 2.88 5.85 -5.62
C ILE A 240 1.39 5.49 -5.66
N TYR A 241 1.05 4.21 -5.72
CA TYR A 241 -0.36 3.83 -5.68
C TYR A 241 -0.99 4.12 -4.32
N SER A 242 -0.26 3.88 -3.24
CA SER A 242 -0.71 4.24 -1.90
C SER A 242 -0.97 5.74 -1.79
N ASP A 243 -0.06 6.57 -2.32
CA ASP A 243 -0.25 8.01 -2.36
C ASP A 243 -1.44 8.43 -3.24
N HIS A 244 -1.69 7.75 -4.36
CA HIS A 244 -2.87 7.99 -5.17
C HIS A 244 -4.15 7.81 -4.33
N MET A 245 -4.25 6.71 -3.59
CA MET A 245 -5.40 6.45 -2.74
C MET A 245 -5.53 7.47 -1.60
N VAL A 246 -4.41 7.83 -0.96
CA VAL A 246 -4.38 8.87 0.08
C VAL A 246 -4.89 10.21 -0.46
N ARG A 247 -4.41 10.62 -1.64
CA ARG A 247 -4.86 11.87 -2.27
C ARG A 247 -6.35 11.87 -2.61
N ARG A 248 -6.88 10.74 -3.12
CA ARG A 248 -8.31 10.60 -3.41
C ARG A 248 -9.19 10.69 -2.16
N TYR A 249 -8.72 10.11 -1.06
CA TYR A 249 -9.44 10.19 0.22
C TYR A 249 -9.40 11.60 0.79
N GLU A 250 -8.26 12.29 0.70
CA GLU A 250 -8.13 13.69 1.11
C GLU A 250 -9.06 14.60 0.30
N GLU A 251 -9.13 14.44 -1.02
CA GLU A 251 -10.08 15.16 -1.87
C GLU A 251 -11.54 14.92 -1.49
N SER A 252 -11.85 13.77 -0.91
CA SER A 252 -13.17 13.45 -0.38
C SER A 252 -13.43 14.11 0.98
N GLY A 253 -12.48 14.87 1.52
CA GLY A 253 -12.58 15.62 2.77
C GLY A 253 -12.10 14.86 4.02
N LEU A 254 -11.50 13.68 3.87
CA LEU A 254 -10.86 12.99 5.00
C LEU A 254 -9.59 13.75 5.40
N PRO A 255 -9.43 14.14 6.67
CA PRO A 255 -8.22 14.78 7.14
C PRO A 255 -7.00 13.87 6.91
N LEU A 256 -5.92 14.43 6.36
CA LEU A 256 -4.74 13.68 5.95
C LEU A 256 -4.14 12.86 7.11
N GLU A 257 -4.11 13.43 8.32
CA GLU A 257 -3.63 12.77 9.53
C GLU A 257 -4.51 11.60 10.01
N ARG A 258 -5.71 11.45 9.44
CA ARG A 258 -6.65 10.36 9.77
C ARG A 258 -6.69 9.26 8.71
N ILE A 259 -5.79 9.32 7.73
CA ILE A 259 -5.67 8.31 6.67
C ILE A 259 -4.58 7.31 7.06
N ASP A 260 -4.96 6.03 7.10
CA ASP A 260 -4.02 4.90 7.20
C ASP A 260 -3.78 4.28 5.82
N SER A 261 -2.61 3.76 5.58
CA SER A 261 -2.24 3.14 4.30
C SER A 261 -1.23 2.01 4.49
N THR A 262 -1.06 1.18 3.48
CA THR A 262 -0.05 0.11 3.45
C THR A 262 1.08 0.43 2.47
N SER A 263 1.62 1.64 2.51
CA SER A 263 2.67 2.05 1.59
C SER A 263 4.04 1.47 1.91
N PHE A 264 4.38 1.32 3.18
CA PHE A 264 5.65 0.72 3.55
C PHE A 264 5.51 -0.78 3.79
N MET A 265 6.06 -1.57 2.85
CA MET A 265 6.04 -3.03 2.94
C MET A 265 7.36 -3.60 2.40
N ILE A 266 8.25 -3.99 3.30
CA ILE A 266 9.59 -4.48 2.96
C ILE A 266 9.61 -6.01 2.82
N GLY A 267 10.23 -6.50 1.76
CA GLY A 267 10.36 -7.93 1.48
C GLY A 267 11.08 -8.19 0.15
N ASN A 268 11.42 -9.43 -0.12
CA ASN A 268 12.10 -9.85 -1.34
C ASN A 268 11.21 -10.64 -2.31
N THR A 269 9.97 -10.86 -1.94
CA THR A 269 8.99 -11.55 -2.80
C THR A 269 7.78 -10.66 -3.04
N GLY A 270 7.25 -10.71 -4.26
CA GLY A 270 5.99 -10.04 -4.56
C GLY A 270 4.84 -10.78 -3.90
N THR A 271 3.95 -10.01 -3.28
CA THR A 271 2.63 -10.45 -2.83
C THR A 271 1.58 -9.71 -3.65
N ILE A 272 0.34 -9.72 -3.21
CA ILE A 272 -0.70 -8.81 -3.73
C ILE A 272 -0.24 -7.35 -3.71
N TYR A 273 0.62 -6.98 -2.77
CA TYR A 273 1.15 -5.64 -2.57
C TYR A 273 2.51 -5.41 -3.23
N TYR A 274 3.02 -6.40 -3.95
CA TYR A 274 4.26 -6.31 -4.72
C TYR A 274 5.45 -5.76 -3.90
N ARG A 275 5.66 -6.28 -2.70
CA ARG A 275 6.73 -5.81 -1.81
C ARG A 275 8.12 -6.04 -2.40
N LYS A 276 9.01 -5.08 -2.18
CA LYS A 276 10.39 -5.07 -2.63
C LYS A 276 11.31 -4.48 -1.56
N THR A 277 12.60 -4.70 -1.74
CA THR A 277 13.65 -4.04 -0.93
C THR A 277 14.22 -2.79 -1.60
N ASN A 278 14.06 -2.63 -2.93
CA ASN A 278 14.44 -1.42 -3.62
C ASN A 278 13.41 -0.31 -3.38
N ALA A 279 13.83 0.93 -3.45
CA ALA A 279 13.05 2.13 -3.15
C ALA A 279 12.45 2.16 -1.72
N TRP A 280 12.97 1.36 -0.80
CA TRP A 280 12.44 1.27 0.56
C TRP A 280 12.60 2.58 1.35
N MET A 281 13.66 3.36 1.09
CA MET A 281 13.87 4.66 1.71
C MET A 281 12.80 5.66 1.25
N GLY A 282 12.53 5.70 -0.04
CA GLY A 282 11.47 6.53 -0.61
C GLY A 282 10.09 6.12 -0.10
N MET A 283 9.80 4.83 0.01
CA MET A 283 8.55 4.33 0.60
C MET A 283 8.37 4.81 2.04
N LEU A 284 9.42 4.70 2.87
CA LEU A 284 9.37 5.17 4.26
C LEU A 284 9.18 6.68 4.34
N LEU A 285 9.88 7.45 3.50
CA LEU A 285 9.72 8.91 3.47
C LEU A 285 8.30 9.32 3.08
N LEU A 286 7.68 8.68 2.10
CA LEU A 286 6.30 8.95 1.73
C LEU A 286 5.32 8.57 2.85
N GLU A 287 5.56 7.47 3.56
CA GLU A 287 4.74 7.08 4.71
C GLU A 287 4.71 8.16 5.78
N VAL A 288 5.87 8.64 6.21
CA VAL A 288 5.96 9.66 7.28
C VAL A 288 5.61 11.07 6.80
N ALA A 289 5.86 11.39 5.53
CA ALA A 289 5.62 12.74 4.99
C ALA A 289 4.15 13.12 4.96
N ARG A 290 3.24 12.17 4.99
CA ARG A 290 1.78 12.40 5.06
C ARG A 290 1.35 13.00 6.39
N GLY A 291 2.15 12.87 7.45
CA GLY A 291 1.85 13.39 8.78
C GLY A 291 0.69 12.67 9.46
N GLY A 292 0.51 11.38 9.16
CA GLY A 292 -0.54 10.56 9.74
C GLY A 292 -0.36 10.31 11.25
N TRP A 293 -1.45 10.07 11.96
CA TRP A 293 -1.40 9.62 13.35
C TRP A 293 -0.79 8.22 13.46
N VAL A 294 -1.00 7.42 12.42
CA VAL A 294 -0.56 6.04 12.35
C VAL A 294 0.41 5.90 11.18
N ASN A 295 1.64 5.55 11.48
CA ASN A 295 2.63 5.13 10.49
C ASN A 295 2.74 3.61 10.59
N THR A 296 2.17 2.91 9.62
CA THR A 296 2.11 1.44 9.65
C THR A 296 3.23 0.83 8.81
N ILE A 297 4.03 0.00 9.45
CA ILE A 297 5.15 -0.71 8.85
C ILE A 297 4.78 -2.17 8.66
N HIS A 298 4.98 -2.70 7.45
CA HIS A 298 4.68 -4.07 7.08
C HIS A 298 5.91 -4.82 6.56
N GLY A 299 5.78 -6.13 6.48
CA GLY A 299 6.78 -7.00 5.87
C GLY A 299 7.82 -7.52 6.85
N ASN A 300 8.95 -7.94 6.31
CA ASN A 300 9.98 -8.68 7.04
C ASN A 300 11.04 -7.73 7.61
N LEU A 301 11.00 -7.48 8.90
CA LEU A 301 11.91 -6.53 9.58
C LEU A 301 13.39 -6.94 9.55
N GLU A 302 13.70 -8.22 9.37
CA GLU A 302 15.08 -8.70 9.22
C GLU A 302 15.82 -8.12 8.01
N PHE A 303 15.12 -7.60 7.02
CA PHE A 303 15.73 -6.88 5.89
C PHE A 303 16.28 -5.50 6.26
N LEU A 304 15.91 -4.98 7.42
CA LEU A 304 16.48 -3.76 7.98
C LEU A 304 17.78 -4.09 8.73
N ASP A 305 18.89 -4.19 8.01
CA ASP A 305 20.23 -4.30 8.60
C ASP A 305 20.58 -3.04 9.43
N GLU A 306 21.75 -3.01 10.04
CA GLU A 306 22.15 -1.90 10.91
C GLU A 306 22.15 -0.54 10.19
N ALA A 307 22.64 -0.48 8.94
CA ALA A 307 22.71 0.76 8.19
C ALA A 307 21.31 1.29 7.88
N LYS A 308 20.41 0.42 7.40
CA LYS A 308 19.01 0.74 7.15
C LYS A 308 18.26 1.14 8.42
N ALA A 309 18.51 0.40 9.53
CA ALA A 309 17.89 0.71 10.81
C ALA A 309 18.30 2.09 11.35
N ARG A 310 19.58 2.45 11.26
CA ARG A 310 20.07 3.79 11.66
C ARG A 310 19.48 4.89 10.79
N TRP A 311 19.34 4.65 9.50
CA TRP A 311 18.71 5.59 8.59
C TRP A 311 17.23 5.78 8.93
N PHE A 312 16.50 4.68 9.16
CA PHE A 312 15.10 4.71 9.58
C PHE A 312 14.91 5.53 10.87
N ALA A 313 15.75 5.28 11.87
CA ALA A 313 15.70 6.02 13.13
C ALA A 313 15.92 7.54 12.93
N ARG A 314 16.78 7.92 11.97
CA ARG A 314 16.96 9.33 11.61
C ARG A 314 15.68 9.92 11.01
N VAL A 315 14.99 9.19 10.16
CA VAL A 315 13.72 9.63 9.57
C VAL A 315 12.66 9.80 10.65
N GLN A 316 12.47 8.83 11.54
CA GLN A 316 11.54 8.96 12.68
C GLN A 316 11.84 10.20 13.51
N LYS A 317 13.10 10.40 13.88
CA LYS A 317 13.54 11.55 14.67
C LYS A 317 13.30 12.89 13.94
N LEU A 318 13.49 12.91 12.63
CA LEU A 318 13.32 14.10 11.81
C LEU A 318 11.86 14.53 11.72
N TYR A 319 10.96 13.58 11.50
CA TYR A 319 9.54 13.88 11.29
C TYR A 319 8.72 13.99 12.59
N ALA A 320 9.17 13.41 13.71
CA ALA A 320 8.43 13.44 14.98
C ALA A 320 7.96 14.84 15.42
N PRO A 321 8.76 15.92 15.38
CA PRO A 321 8.27 17.26 15.73
C PRO A 321 7.28 17.81 14.69
N LEU A 322 7.41 17.46 13.43
CA LEU A 322 6.50 17.88 12.35
C LEU A 322 5.14 17.18 12.47
N GLU A 323 5.14 15.90 12.81
CA GLU A 323 3.91 15.13 13.11
C GLU A 323 3.19 15.71 14.35
N ALA A 324 3.94 16.05 15.39
CA ALA A 324 3.38 16.63 16.62
C ALA A 324 2.72 18.00 16.41
N GLU A 325 3.23 18.82 15.48
CA GLU A 325 2.62 20.11 15.10
C GLU A 325 1.33 19.96 14.29
N GLY A 326 1.12 18.81 13.61
CA GLY A 326 -0.08 18.50 12.83
C GLY A 326 -0.33 19.47 11.67
N ARG A 327 0.73 20.03 11.07
CA ARG A 327 0.66 21.01 9.98
C ARG A 327 1.20 20.49 8.67
N THR A 328 0.81 19.27 8.33
CA THR A 328 1.12 18.66 7.02
C THR A 328 0.00 18.96 6.04
N LYS A 329 0.37 19.26 4.80
CA LYS A 329 -0.55 19.44 3.67
C LYS A 329 -0.02 18.74 2.45
N ALA A 330 -0.92 18.07 1.76
CA ALA A 330 -0.66 17.60 0.42
C ALA A 330 -0.73 18.77 -0.59
N PHE A 331 0.00 18.67 -1.68
CA PHE A 331 -0.02 19.65 -2.76
C PHE A 331 0.26 19.00 -4.11
N GLY A 332 0.03 19.76 -5.18
CA GLY A 332 0.16 19.27 -6.56
C GLY A 332 -1.02 18.43 -6.99
N GLY A 333 -0.79 17.57 -7.97
CA GLY A 333 -1.82 16.79 -8.62
C GLY A 333 -2.09 15.42 -8.01
N ILE A 334 -2.66 14.54 -8.83
CA ILE A 334 -3.05 13.19 -8.47
C ILE A 334 -2.07 12.18 -9.07
N PRO A 335 -1.45 11.33 -8.26
CA PRO A 335 -0.43 10.37 -8.73
C PRO A 335 -0.88 9.48 -9.88
N GLY A 336 -2.11 8.97 -9.83
CA GLY A 336 -2.67 8.10 -10.87
C GLY A 336 -2.97 8.80 -12.19
N ASP A 337 -3.08 10.13 -12.17
CA ASP A 337 -3.25 10.97 -13.36
C ASP A 337 -1.87 11.44 -13.92
N VAL A 338 -0.78 10.88 -13.37
CA VAL A 338 0.61 11.17 -13.75
C VAL A 338 0.96 12.65 -13.56
N GLU A 339 0.52 13.22 -12.47
CA GLU A 339 0.78 14.62 -12.12
C GLU A 339 1.76 14.72 -10.94
N PRO A 340 2.72 15.68 -10.97
CA PRO A 340 3.61 15.91 -9.84
C PRO A 340 2.86 16.26 -8.57
N TYR A 341 3.29 15.70 -7.45
CA TYR A 341 2.64 15.88 -6.15
C TYR A 341 3.65 15.84 -5.00
N GLY A 342 3.19 16.17 -3.82
CA GLY A 342 4.00 16.06 -2.61
C GLY A 342 3.24 16.35 -1.32
N PHE A 343 3.99 16.25 -0.25
CA PHE A 343 3.56 16.57 1.11
C PHE A 343 4.53 17.57 1.71
N GLY A 344 3.99 18.64 2.28
CA GLY A 344 4.77 19.65 2.97
C GLY A 344 4.40 19.69 4.44
N SER A 345 5.38 19.50 5.32
CA SER A 345 5.22 19.58 6.78
C SER A 345 6.03 20.74 7.33
N LEU A 346 5.46 21.51 8.22
CA LEU A 346 6.13 22.67 8.82
C LEU A 346 6.00 22.70 10.33
N ASP A 347 7.01 23.26 10.98
CA ASP A 347 6.96 23.74 12.35
C ASP A 347 7.29 25.25 12.41
N SER A 348 7.52 25.78 13.61
CA SER A 348 7.88 27.19 13.81
C SER A 348 9.28 27.57 13.28
N THR A 349 10.11 26.60 12.91
CA THR A 349 11.54 26.77 12.58
C THR A 349 11.88 26.50 11.13
N GLY A 350 11.01 25.80 10.40
CA GLY A 350 11.24 25.45 9.00
C GLY A 350 10.18 24.51 8.43
N ALA A 351 10.47 23.96 7.25
CA ALA A 351 9.61 23.02 6.56
C ALA A 351 10.40 21.93 5.86
N ILE A 352 9.76 20.77 5.69
CA ILE A 352 10.22 19.70 4.80
C ILE A 352 9.14 19.47 3.74
N TYR A 353 9.56 19.45 2.48
CA TYR A 353 8.73 19.06 1.35
C TYR A 353 9.23 17.73 0.81
N THR A 354 8.40 16.71 0.84
CA THR A 354 8.65 15.43 0.14
C THR A 354 7.87 15.47 -1.15
N VAL A 355 8.58 15.41 -2.28
CA VAL A 355 8.04 15.70 -3.61
C VAL A 355 8.31 14.55 -4.54
N MET A 356 7.30 14.16 -5.31
CA MET A 356 7.36 13.11 -6.30
C MET A 356 7.00 13.65 -7.69
N ASN A 357 7.85 13.37 -8.66
CA ASN A 357 7.57 13.57 -10.07
C ASN A 357 7.18 12.21 -10.71
N PRO A 358 5.90 11.89 -10.90
CA PRO A 358 5.50 10.62 -11.52
C PRO A 358 5.56 10.67 -13.06
N THR A 359 5.89 11.81 -13.66
CA THR A 359 5.92 11.96 -15.11
C THR A 359 7.17 11.31 -15.72
N GLN A 360 7.18 11.20 -17.03
CA GLN A 360 8.31 10.70 -17.82
C GLN A 360 9.25 11.80 -18.31
N SER A 361 9.09 13.02 -17.83
CA SER A 361 9.89 14.20 -18.16
C SER A 361 10.50 14.81 -16.92
N VAL A 362 11.48 15.68 -17.17
CA VAL A 362 12.01 16.55 -16.11
C VAL A 362 10.98 17.65 -15.85
N GLU A 363 10.56 17.79 -14.60
CA GLU A 363 9.54 18.77 -14.21
C GLU A 363 10.08 19.79 -13.20
N GLU A 364 9.61 21.02 -13.31
CA GLU A 364 9.80 22.07 -12.31
C GLU A 364 8.51 22.20 -11.49
N ILE A 365 8.58 21.86 -10.22
CA ILE A 365 7.41 21.72 -9.33
C ILE A 365 7.44 22.88 -8.33
N GLU A 366 6.32 23.59 -8.22
CA GLU A 366 6.17 24.68 -7.27
C GLU A 366 5.87 24.14 -5.86
N LEU A 367 6.65 24.58 -4.88
CA LEU A 367 6.47 24.27 -3.47
C LEU A 367 5.57 25.33 -2.84
N PRO A 368 4.40 24.99 -2.34
CA PRO A 368 3.49 25.97 -1.79
C PRO A 368 4.03 26.58 -0.50
N LEU A 369 3.70 27.83 -0.26
CA LEU A 369 3.97 28.47 1.03
C LEU A 369 3.00 27.92 2.07
N LEU A 370 3.50 27.13 3.02
CA LEU A 370 2.69 26.46 4.04
C LEU A 370 2.34 27.39 5.22
N SER A 371 3.00 28.52 5.37
CA SER A 371 2.75 29.49 6.46
C SER A 371 2.20 30.80 5.91
N ARG A 372 1.46 31.54 6.76
CA ARG A 372 1.08 32.93 6.50
C ARG A 372 2.25 33.91 6.68
N VAL A 373 3.43 33.44 7.03
CA VAL A 373 4.66 34.22 7.11
C VAL A 373 5.12 34.46 5.68
N GLN A 374 4.97 35.68 5.23
CA GLN A 374 5.29 36.16 3.87
C GLN A 374 6.79 36.24 3.58
N GLU A 375 7.65 35.77 4.46
CA GLU A 375 9.07 35.69 4.14
C GLU A 375 9.38 34.36 3.44
N PRO A 376 10.11 34.41 2.31
CA PRO A 376 10.62 33.20 1.71
C PRO A 376 11.47 32.50 2.77
N LEU A 377 11.10 31.27 3.11
CA LEU A 377 11.98 30.37 3.85
C LEU A 377 13.34 30.47 3.15
N GLY A 378 14.41 30.85 3.86
CA GLY A 378 15.75 31.01 3.26
C GLY A 378 16.14 29.82 2.39
N GLY A 379 17.22 29.91 1.63
CA GLY A 379 17.58 28.94 0.60
C GLY A 379 17.35 27.48 1.01
N GLY A 380 16.57 26.77 0.20
CA GLY A 380 16.27 25.36 0.44
C GLY A 380 17.45 24.45 0.10
N ARG A 381 17.49 23.28 0.70
CA ARG A 381 18.46 22.22 0.41
C ARG A 381 17.75 20.89 0.14
N VAL A 382 18.21 20.16 -0.87
CA VAL A 382 17.80 18.76 -1.04
C VAL A 382 18.44 17.94 0.08
N ILE A 383 17.62 17.32 0.91
CA ILE A 383 18.06 16.52 2.06
C ILE A 383 17.93 15.01 1.81
N PHE A 384 17.20 14.62 0.76
CA PHE A 384 17.10 13.24 0.26
C PHE A 384 16.80 13.27 -1.23
N ARG A 385 17.29 12.28 -1.95
CA ARG A 385 16.93 12.03 -3.36
C ARG A 385 17.18 10.59 -3.78
N ASP A 386 16.50 10.15 -4.80
CA ASP A 386 16.92 8.99 -5.58
C ASP A 386 18.23 9.30 -6.35
N ALA A 387 19.01 8.28 -6.67
CA ALA A 387 20.26 8.45 -7.44
C ALA A 387 19.99 8.83 -8.91
N GLY A 388 21.03 9.11 -9.65
CA GLY A 388 20.95 9.56 -11.05
C GLY A 388 20.73 11.07 -11.16
N PHE A 389 19.55 11.51 -11.61
CA PHE A 389 19.26 12.94 -11.78
C PHE A 389 19.46 13.73 -10.46
N VAL A 390 20.15 14.86 -10.54
CA VAL A 390 20.39 15.72 -9.38
C VAL A 390 19.34 16.83 -9.32
N PRO A 391 18.46 16.83 -8.30
CA PRO A 391 17.45 17.87 -8.13
C PRO A 391 18.08 19.26 -7.91
N GLU A 392 17.42 20.29 -8.42
CA GLU A 392 17.81 21.68 -8.25
C GLU A 392 16.68 22.47 -7.57
N ILE A 393 17.02 23.30 -6.57
CA ILE A 393 16.07 24.19 -5.91
C ILE A 393 16.35 25.61 -6.36
N SER A 394 15.31 26.31 -6.82
CA SER A 394 15.35 27.72 -7.20
C SER A 394 14.15 28.47 -6.60
N GLY A 395 14.40 29.25 -5.57
CA GLY A 395 13.32 29.91 -4.81
C GLY A 395 12.39 28.91 -4.16
N ASN A 396 11.11 28.95 -4.53
CA ASN A 396 10.08 28.00 -4.09
C ASN A 396 9.80 26.87 -5.10
N LYS A 397 10.75 26.57 -5.98
CA LYS A 397 10.58 25.51 -6.97
C LYS A 397 11.67 24.46 -6.82
N ILE A 398 11.30 23.22 -7.11
CA ILE A 398 12.21 22.09 -7.19
C ILE A 398 12.12 21.45 -8.58
N LYS A 399 13.26 21.17 -9.19
CA LYS A 399 13.36 20.47 -10.46
C LYS A 399 13.72 19.01 -10.21
N LEU A 400 12.90 18.09 -10.68
CA LEU A 400 13.06 16.64 -10.51
C LEU A 400 13.15 15.94 -11.86
N GLY A 401 13.92 14.87 -11.89
CA GLY A 401 13.95 13.95 -13.02
C GLY A 401 12.68 13.09 -13.12
N PRO A 402 12.50 12.34 -14.23
CA PRO A 402 11.34 11.49 -14.45
C PRO A 402 11.27 10.34 -13.42
N GLY A 403 10.13 10.17 -12.78
CA GLY A 403 9.91 9.17 -11.74
C GLY A 403 10.69 9.40 -10.44
N GLN A 404 11.22 10.60 -10.21
CA GLN A 404 12.09 10.90 -9.07
C GLN A 404 11.32 11.34 -7.83
N LEU A 405 11.73 10.82 -6.68
CA LEU A 405 11.39 11.32 -5.36
C LEU A 405 12.57 12.10 -4.77
N ALA A 406 12.26 13.22 -4.13
CA ALA A 406 13.22 13.96 -3.33
C ALA A 406 12.55 14.60 -2.11
N ALA A 407 13.33 14.89 -1.07
CA ALA A 407 12.92 15.72 0.04
C ALA A 407 13.78 16.99 0.10
N ALA A 408 13.13 18.13 0.27
CA ALA A 408 13.74 19.45 0.38
C ALA A 408 13.48 20.07 1.76
N GLY A 409 14.53 20.43 2.47
CA GLY A 409 14.47 21.14 3.75
C GLY A 409 14.63 22.64 3.58
N PHE A 410 13.86 23.40 4.34
CA PHE A 410 13.89 24.87 4.41
C PHE A 410 14.00 25.33 5.86
N GLY A 411 14.53 26.56 6.07
CA GLY A 411 14.81 27.06 7.39
C GLY A 411 15.82 26.18 8.11
N ARG A 412 15.54 25.77 9.37
CA ARG A 412 16.47 24.89 10.10
C ARG A 412 16.72 23.56 9.39
N TYR A 413 15.73 23.04 8.64
CA TYR A 413 15.81 21.74 7.95
C TYR A 413 16.71 21.77 6.70
N ALA A 414 17.22 22.93 6.30
CA ALA A 414 18.28 23.03 5.28
C ALA A 414 19.68 22.74 5.83
N GLY A 415 19.82 22.53 7.15
CA GLY A 415 21.10 22.21 7.79
C GLY A 415 21.66 20.85 7.34
N PRO A 416 23.01 20.71 7.31
CA PRO A 416 23.66 19.47 6.89
C PRO A 416 23.35 18.27 7.80
N GLU A 417 22.98 18.50 9.05
CA GLU A 417 22.59 17.48 10.01
C GLU A 417 21.27 16.76 9.65
N PHE A 418 20.46 17.37 8.78
CA PHE A 418 19.19 16.82 8.28
C PHE A 418 19.34 16.07 6.96
N ASP A 419 20.56 16.03 6.40
CA ASP A 419 20.83 15.31 5.15
C ASP A 419 20.60 13.81 5.33
N LEU A 420 19.61 13.26 4.67
CA LEU A 420 19.26 11.83 4.67
C LEU A 420 20.01 11.04 3.59
N GLY A 421 20.68 11.74 2.65
CA GLY A 421 21.49 11.12 1.61
C GLY A 421 20.75 10.73 0.35
N VAL A 422 21.22 9.65 -0.26
CA VAL A 422 20.78 9.19 -1.59
C VAL A 422 20.36 7.73 -1.51
N GLU A 423 19.26 7.39 -2.15
CA GLU A 423 18.86 5.99 -2.37
C GLU A 423 19.51 5.47 -3.66
N GLU A 424 20.61 4.75 -3.50
CA GLU A 424 21.45 4.28 -4.61
C GLU A 424 20.80 3.16 -5.43
N ASP A 425 19.85 2.44 -4.84
CA ASP A 425 19.14 1.33 -5.49
C ASP A 425 18.10 1.81 -6.53
N VAL A 426 17.81 3.12 -6.57
CA VAL A 426 16.88 3.75 -7.50
C VAL A 426 17.65 4.71 -8.40
N GLN A 427 17.84 4.32 -9.66
CA GLN A 427 18.53 5.13 -10.65
C GLN A 427 17.50 5.90 -11.50
N ILE A 428 17.50 7.22 -11.38
CA ILE A 428 16.62 8.09 -12.16
C ILE A 428 17.27 8.40 -13.50
N PRO A 429 16.59 8.13 -14.62
CA PRO A 429 17.11 8.42 -15.94
C PRO A 429 17.19 9.93 -16.20
N ARG A 430 18.07 10.32 -17.11
CA ARG A 430 18.17 11.70 -17.61
C ARG A 430 17.04 12.02 -18.58
N SER A 431 16.64 11.04 -19.37
CA SER A 431 15.55 11.19 -20.33
C SER A 431 14.83 9.86 -20.58
N ILE A 432 13.55 9.99 -20.86
CA ILE A 432 12.68 8.90 -21.32
C ILE A 432 11.98 9.39 -22.58
N ALA A 433 12.02 8.63 -23.66
CA ALA A 433 11.36 8.94 -24.90
C ALA A 433 10.51 7.76 -25.37
N LEU A 434 9.25 8.06 -25.73
CA LEU A 434 8.38 7.06 -26.36
C LEU A 434 8.95 6.68 -27.73
N VAL A 435 9.09 5.40 -27.99
CA VAL A 435 9.51 4.87 -29.29
C VAL A 435 8.27 4.61 -30.14
N GLU A 436 8.21 5.24 -31.31
CA GLU A 436 7.14 4.96 -32.26
C GLU A 436 7.18 3.49 -32.72
N ALA A 437 6.12 2.76 -32.45
CA ALA A 437 6.01 1.36 -32.79
C ALA A 437 4.71 1.06 -33.55
N ARG A 438 4.78 0.16 -34.51
CA ARG A 438 3.60 -0.39 -35.17
C ARG A 438 3.12 -1.60 -34.40
N PHE A 439 1.90 -1.56 -33.91
CA PHE A 439 1.28 -2.64 -33.16
C PHE A 439 0.35 -3.47 -34.05
N VAL A 440 0.47 -4.79 -33.95
CA VAL A 440 -0.36 -5.75 -34.70
C VAL A 440 -0.80 -6.87 -33.75
N SER A 441 -2.10 -7.18 -33.75
CA SER A 441 -2.61 -8.36 -33.04
C SER A 441 -2.18 -9.63 -33.77
N LYS A 442 -1.60 -10.59 -33.05
CA LYS A 442 -1.12 -11.89 -33.55
C LYS A 442 -1.97 -13.03 -32.98
N GLY A 443 -3.25 -12.97 -33.20
CA GLY A 443 -4.21 -13.93 -32.65
C GLY A 443 -4.79 -13.48 -31.32
N GLN A 444 -5.36 -14.42 -30.59
CA GLN A 444 -5.97 -14.13 -29.30
C GLN A 444 -4.88 -13.85 -28.25
N ASN A 445 -5.05 -12.75 -27.54
CA ASN A 445 -4.22 -12.39 -26.39
C ASN A 445 -2.71 -12.26 -26.68
N THR A 446 -2.36 -11.84 -27.91
CA THR A 446 -0.97 -11.54 -28.28
C THR A 446 -0.92 -10.27 -29.12
N ILE A 447 -0.05 -9.35 -28.76
CA ILE A 447 0.27 -8.13 -29.50
C ILE A 447 1.75 -8.14 -29.88
N GLU A 448 2.04 -7.69 -31.07
CA GLU A 448 3.39 -7.54 -31.58
C GLU A 448 3.64 -6.08 -31.90
N ALA A 449 4.73 -5.54 -31.40
CA ALA A 449 5.24 -4.21 -31.70
C ALA A 449 6.49 -4.33 -32.57
N THR A 450 6.52 -3.63 -33.69
CA THR A 450 7.70 -3.51 -34.55
C THR A 450 8.11 -2.05 -34.64
N PHE A 451 9.39 -1.76 -34.42
CA PHE A 451 9.93 -0.42 -34.44
C PHE A 451 11.41 -0.42 -34.87
N THR A 452 11.93 0.74 -35.23
CA THR A 452 13.36 0.92 -35.44
C THR A 452 14.06 1.10 -34.10
N ALA A 453 15.05 0.29 -33.82
CA ALA A 453 15.80 0.35 -32.58
C ALA A 453 16.49 1.73 -32.41
N PRO A 454 16.29 2.42 -31.29
CA PRO A 454 16.81 3.77 -31.08
C PRO A 454 18.35 3.77 -30.98
N PRO A 455 18.99 4.91 -31.30
CA PRO A 455 20.46 5.00 -31.24
C PRO A 455 21.01 5.09 -29.82
N LYS A 456 20.16 5.44 -28.85
CA LYS A 456 20.56 5.64 -27.46
C LYS A 456 19.56 5.00 -26.50
N GLY A 457 20.03 4.79 -25.27
CA GLY A 457 19.22 4.35 -24.14
C GLY A 457 18.90 2.86 -24.15
N ASP A 458 18.57 2.37 -22.99
CA ASP A 458 17.98 1.03 -22.81
C ASP A 458 16.53 1.06 -23.28
N LEU A 459 16.01 -0.09 -23.73
CA LEU A 459 14.58 -0.20 -24.07
C LEU A 459 13.80 -0.65 -22.86
N ARG A 460 12.70 0.02 -22.58
CA ARG A 460 11.69 -0.44 -21.63
C ARG A 460 10.36 -0.67 -22.31
N ILE A 461 9.77 -1.83 -22.02
CA ILE A 461 8.52 -2.27 -22.59
C ILE A 461 7.52 -2.41 -21.46
N ILE A 462 6.41 -1.72 -21.55
CA ILE A 462 5.28 -1.86 -20.64
C ILE A 462 4.13 -2.50 -21.40
N PHE A 463 3.62 -3.59 -20.85
CA PHE A 463 2.53 -4.34 -21.42
C PHE A 463 1.38 -4.42 -20.42
N GLN A 464 0.17 -4.06 -20.83
CA GLN A 464 -1.03 -4.07 -20.01
C GLN A 464 -2.16 -4.85 -20.70
N GLN A 465 -2.94 -5.57 -19.90
CA GLN A 465 -4.17 -6.21 -20.34
C GLN A 465 -5.40 -5.59 -19.69
N ARG A 466 -6.50 -5.56 -20.47
CA ARG A 466 -7.83 -5.20 -20.00
C ARG A 466 -8.81 -6.27 -20.46
N ASN A 467 -9.92 -6.45 -19.75
CA ASN A 467 -11.00 -7.32 -20.21
C ASN A 467 -11.79 -6.67 -21.39
N SER A 468 -12.79 -7.38 -21.90
CA SER A 468 -13.66 -6.89 -22.99
C SER A 468 -14.35 -5.56 -22.68
N ASP A 469 -14.64 -5.30 -21.43
CA ASP A 469 -15.30 -4.08 -20.96
C ASP A 469 -14.33 -2.91 -20.74
N GLY A 470 -13.04 -3.15 -20.97
CA GLY A 470 -11.98 -2.15 -20.81
C GLY A 470 -11.41 -2.05 -19.39
N TRP A 471 -11.82 -2.92 -18.48
CA TRP A 471 -11.32 -2.93 -17.11
C TRP A 471 -9.94 -3.55 -17.01
N ILE A 472 -9.09 -2.97 -16.20
CA ILE A 472 -7.82 -3.59 -15.80
C ILE A 472 -8.15 -4.89 -15.08
N THR A 473 -7.64 -6.00 -15.60
CA THR A 473 -7.97 -7.33 -15.10
C THR A 473 -6.72 -8.03 -14.62
N ARG A 474 -6.76 -8.47 -13.37
CA ARG A 474 -5.75 -9.36 -12.81
C ARG A 474 -6.00 -10.78 -13.29
N SER A 475 -4.93 -11.43 -13.66
CA SER A 475 -4.95 -12.78 -14.19
C SER A 475 -4.47 -13.79 -13.16
N TRP A 476 -5.32 -14.78 -12.87
CA TRP A 476 -4.96 -15.94 -12.07
C TRP A 476 -5.36 -17.22 -12.79
N PRO A 477 -4.59 -17.68 -13.77
CA PRO A 477 -4.90 -18.95 -14.41
C PRO A 477 -4.72 -20.09 -13.39
N GLY A 478 -5.83 -20.61 -12.91
CA GLY A 478 -5.85 -21.72 -11.95
C GLY A 478 -5.94 -21.35 -10.48
N GLY A 479 -6.22 -20.08 -10.16
CA GLY A 479 -6.35 -19.57 -8.80
C GLY A 479 -5.02 -19.15 -8.17
N PRO A 480 -5.07 -18.52 -6.97
CA PRO A 480 -3.87 -18.11 -6.27
C PRO A 480 -2.99 -19.34 -5.98
N PRO A 481 -1.71 -19.33 -6.35
CA PRO A 481 -0.84 -20.45 -6.06
C PRO A 481 -0.52 -20.49 -4.58
N LYS A 482 -0.49 -21.68 -4.06
CA LYS A 482 -0.08 -21.93 -2.69
C LYS A 482 1.43 -21.78 -2.58
N GLY A 483 1.89 -20.62 -2.06
CA GLY A 483 3.26 -20.35 -1.62
C GLY A 483 4.37 -20.50 -2.63
N LYS A 484 4.07 -20.34 -3.88
CA LYS A 484 5.07 -20.28 -4.92
C LYS A 484 4.91 -18.95 -5.66
N SER A 485 6.04 -18.34 -5.97
CA SER A 485 6.09 -17.29 -6.96
C SER A 485 5.32 -17.73 -8.20
N VAL A 486 4.25 -17.05 -8.54
CA VAL A 486 3.58 -17.26 -9.81
C VAL A 486 4.28 -16.39 -10.79
N GLY A 487 4.89 -17.02 -11.74
CA GLY A 487 5.19 -16.28 -12.96
C GLY A 487 3.89 -15.61 -13.45
N THR A 488 3.97 -14.39 -13.88
CA THR A 488 2.83 -13.71 -14.50
C THR A 488 2.34 -14.49 -15.70
N VAL A 489 1.06 -14.39 -15.96
CA VAL A 489 0.48 -14.83 -17.24
C VAL A 489 0.86 -13.96 -18.41
N LEU A 490 1.50 -12.82 -18.14
CA LEU A 490 2.00 -11.89 -19.15
C LEU A 490 3.44 -12.22 -19.48
N LYS A 491 3.74 -12.36 -20.77
CA LYS A 491 5.09 -12.66 -21.27
C LYS A 491 5.50 -11.65 -22.31
N ILE A 492 6.74 -11.22 -22.21
CA ILE A 492 7.39 -10.31 -23.17
C ILE A 492 8.57 -11.04 -23.79
N ARG A 493 8.67 -11.03 -25.10
CA ARG A 493 9.82 -11.51 -25.85
C ARG A 493 10.24 -10.48 -26.86
N ALA A 494 11.51 -10.40 -27.17
CA ALA A 494 12.03 -9.51 -28.19
C ALA A 494 12.97 -10.26 -29.13
N GLU A 495 12.96 -9.86 -30.39
CA GLU A 495 13.76 -10.45 -31.44
C GLU A 495 14.31 -9.37 -32.36
N GLN A 496 15.56 -9.52 -32.79
CA GLN A 496 16.18 -8.73 -33.83
C GLN A 496 16.99 -9.63 -34.79
N ASN A 497 16.73 -9.51 -36.07
CA ASN A 497 17.41 -10.31 -37.11
C ASN A 497 17.32 -11.84 -36.89
N GLY A 498 16.17 -12.34 -36.41
CA GLY A 498 15.96 -13.77 -36.13
C GLY A 498 16.66 -14.28 -34.86
N LYS A 499 17.20 -13.39 -34.06
CA LYS A 499 17.83 -13.72 -32.77
C LYS A 499 17.00 -13.15 -31.62
N GLU A 500 16.66 -14.00 -30.64
CA GLU A 500 16.01 -13.58 -29.41
C GLU A 500 16.97 -12.72 -28.58
N LEU A 501 16.43 -11.62 -28.02
CA LEU A 501 17.16 -10.68 -27.17
C LEU A 501 16.92 -11.01 -25.70
N PRO A 502 17.91 -10.81 -24.81
CA PRO A 502 17.72 -10.95 -23.38
C PRO A 502 16.81 -9.82 -22.85
N ILE A 503 15.86 -10.19 -22.02
CA ILE A 503 14.94 -9.24 -21.36
C ILE A 503 14.99 -9.48 -19.86
N ALA A 504 15.29 -8.43 -19.10
CA ALA A 504 15.10 -8.43 -17.68
C ALA A 504 13.64 -8.07 -17.35
N THR A 505 13.00 -8.85 -16.49
CA THR A 505 11.60 -8.64 -16.09
C THR A 505 11.46 -8.56 -14.58
N ASP A 506 10.49 -7.82 -14.09
CA ASP A 506 10.24 -7.61 -12.65
C ASP A 506 9.07 -8.44 -12.10
N TYR A 507 8.32 -9.11 -12.95
CA TYR A 507 7.04 -9.73 -12.61
C TYR A 507 7.12 -11.21 -12.21
N ASP A 508 8.28 -11.81 -12.22
CA ASP A 508 8.51 -13.22 -11.90
C ASP A 508 8.45 -13.51 -10.38
N ARG A 509 8.41 -12.48 -9.56
CA ARG A 509 8.40 -12.56 -8.09
C ARG A 509 7.04 -12.29 -7.45
N VAL A 510 5.98 -12.19 -8.23
CA VAL A 510 4.63 -11.97 -7.71
C VAL A 510 4.03 -13.29 -7.25
N ILE A 511 3.68 -13.39 -5.97
CA ILE A 511 3.28 -14.65 -5.37
C ILE A 511 1.82 -14.97 -5.59
N TRP A 512 0.91 -14.03 -5.38
CA TRP A 512 -0.48 -14.38 -5.44
C TRP A 512 -1.46 -13.32 -5.96
N SER A 513 -0.99 -12.25 -6.40
CA SER A 513 -1.81 -11.34 -7.19
C SER A 513 -1.43 -11.48 -8.65
N GLY A 514 -2.34 -11.89 -9.48
CA GLY A 514 -2.15 -11.80 -10.94
C GLY A 514 -1.91 -10.33 -11.31
N LEU A 515 -0.92 -10.07 -12.15
CA LEU A 515 -0.68 -8.73 -12.67
C LEU A 515 -1.48 -8.50 -13.94
N SER A 516 -2.08 -7.33 -14.04
CA SER A 516 -2.70 -6.84 -15.28
C SER A 516 -1.70 -6.20 -16.24
N TRP A 517 -0.42 -6.16 -15.84
CA TRP A 517 0.66 -5.58 -16.61
C TRP A 517 1.94 -6.42 -16.49
N GLY A 518 2.87 -6.21 -17.42
CA GLY A 518 4.23 -6.70 -17.38
C GLY A 518 5.20 -5.63 -17.86
N ALA A 519 6.40 -5.62 -17.32
CA ALA A 519 7.47 -4.74 -17.75
C ALA A 519 8.72 -5.54 -18.11
N GLY A 520 9.43 -5.11 -19.13
CA GLY A 520 10.68 -5.70 -19.55
C GLY A 520 11.71 -4.64 -19.91
N GLU A 521 12.98 -4.95 -19.70
CA GLU A 521 14.10 -4.09 -20.08
C GLU A 521 15.09 -4.83 -20.98
N ILE A 522 15.53 -4.18 -22.04
CA ILE A 522 16.58 -4.66 -22.93
C ILE A 522 17.71 -3.64 -22.90
N ARG A 523 18.90 -4.06 -22.52
CA ARG A 523 20.06 -3.18 -22.43
C ARG A 523 20.49 -2.69 -23.81
N ARG A 524 20.99 -1.45 -23.89
CA ARG A 524 21.47 -0.84 -25.14
C ARG A 524 22.51 -1.71 -25.87
N GLY A 525 23.32 -2.44 -25.13
CA GLY A 525 24.36 -3.32 -25.68
C GLY A 525 23.83 -4.62 -26.33
N ASP A 526 22.57 -4.96 -26.12
CA ASP A 526 22.00 -6.24 -26.58
C ASP A 526 21.29 -6.13 -27.94
N PHE A 527 21.15 -4.94 -28.52
CA PHE A 527 20.52 -4.71 -29.82
C PHE A 527 21.31 -3.76 -30.73
N ALA A 528 21.12 -3.92 -32.04
CA ALA A 528 21.74 -3.05 -33.05
C ALA A 528 20.81 -1.85 -33.35
N GLU A 529 21.36 -0.63 -33.30
CA GLU A 529 20.63 0.59 -33.62
C GLU A 529 20.23 0.69 -35.09
N GLY A 530 19.17 1.44 -35.37
CA GLY A 530 18.72 1.70 -36.73
C GLY A 530 18.11 0.51 -37.46
N GLN A 531 18.10 -0.67 -36.84
CA GLN A 531 17.52 -1.89 -37.41
C GLN A 531 16.14 -2.18 -36.80
N ALA A 532 15.32 -2.90 -37.54
CA ALA A 532 14.02 -3.33 -37.08
C ALA A 532 14.16 -4.26 -35.86
N LEU A 533 13.36 -4.00 -34.83
CA LEU A 533 13.24 -4.81 -33.63
C LEU A 533 11.77 -5.15 -33.42
N THR A 534 11.49 -6.38 -33.06
CA THR A 534 10.14 -6.86 -32.79
C THR A 534 10.02 -7.28 -31.35
N VAL A 535 8.98 -6.79 -30.68
CA VAL A 535 8.60 -7.20 -29.33
C VAL A 535 7.24 -7.85 -29.37
N GLN A 536 7.12 -9.03 -28.81
CA GLN A 536 5.87 -9.74 -28.66
C GLN A 536 5.46 -9.80 -27.20
N CYS A 537 4.25 -9.32 -26.92
CA CYS A 537 3.63 -9.39 -25.61
C CYS A 537 2.42 -10.31 -25.66
N SER A 538 2.33 -11.27 -24.75
CA SER A 538 1.25 -12.25 -24.71
C SER A 538 0.69 -12.46 -23.31
N SER A 539 -0.61 -12.72 -23.24
CA SER A 539 -1.31 -13.15 -22.02
C SER A 539 -1.73 -14.62 -22.17
N ALA A 540 -1.53 -15.40 -21.12
CA ALA A 540 -2.02 -16.77 -21.03
C ALA A 540 -3.50 -16.87 -20.61
N GLU A 541 -4.21 -15.76 -20.54
CA GLU A 541 -5.64 -15.74 -20.24
C GLU A 541 -6.45 -16.53 -21.25
N LYS A 542 -7.48 -17.22 -20.76
CA LYS A 542 -8.39 -18.00 -21.60
C LYS A 542 -9.44 -17.13 -22.28
N SER A 543 -9.84 -16.05 -21.63
CA SER A 543 -10.78 -15.07 -22.16
C SER A 543 -10.09 -14.07 -23.06
N PRO A 544 -10.79 -13.50 -24.08
CA PRO A 544 -10.22 -12.43 -24.89
C PRO A 544 -9.85 -11.22 -24.04
N MET A 545 -8.63 -10.70 -24.24
CA MET A 545 -8.13 -9.50 -23.57
C MET A 545 -7.83 -8.42 -24.60
N LYS A 546 -8.09 -7.19 -24.23
CA LYS A 546 -7.56 -6.02 -24.94
C LYS A 546 -6.15 -5.78 -24.42
N LEU A 547 -5.18 -5.86 -25.32
CA LEU A 547 -3.77 -5.71 -24.99
C LEU A 547 -3.26 -4.36 -25.46
N GLU A 548 -2.48 -3.71 -24.61
CA GLU A 548 -1.79 -2.46 -24.90
C GLU A 548 -0.31 -2.65 -24.57
N ALA A 549 0.56 -2.07 -25.39
CA ALA A 549 2.00 -2.07 -25.11
C ALA A 549 2.56 -0.70 -25.46
N ARG A 550 3.60 -0.31 -24.72
CA ARG A 550 4.38 0.91 -24.96
C ARG A 550 5.85 0.55 -24.88
N VAL A 551 6.65 1.17 -25.72
CA VAL A 551 8.09 1.00 -25.75
C VAL A 551 8.75 2.34 -25.51
N TYR A 552 9.69 2.39 -24.59
CA TYR A 552 10.44 3.60 -24.27
C TYR A 552 11.94 3.38 -24.46
N SER A 553 12.63 4.42 -24.90
CA SER A 553 14.08 4.55 -24.81
C SER A 553 14.42 5.32 -23.55
N VAL A 554 15.33 4.79 -22.73
CA VAL A 554 15.67 5.32 -21.40
C VAL A 554 17.16 5.57 -21.32
N GLU A 555 17.57 6.85 -21.11
CA GLU A 555 18.98 7.23 -20.95
C GLU A 555 19.27 7.55 -19.46
N TYR A 556 20.28 6.89 -18.91
CA TYR A 556 20.77 7.14 -17.55
C TYR A 556 21.95 8.11 -17.49
#